data_d3bd60c13cb1c4968a25151cb64154ae
#
_entry.id   d3bd60c13cb1c4968a25151cb64154ae
#
_cell.length_a   1.000
_cell.length_b   1.000
_cell.length_c   1.000
_cell.angle_alpha   90.00
_cell.angle_beta   90.00
_cell.angle_gamma   90.00
#
_symmetry.space_group_name_H-M   'P 1'
#
loop_
_entity.id
_entity.type
_entity.pdbx_description
1 polymer ?
#
loop_
_entity_poly.entity_id
_entity_poly.type
_entity_poly.pdbx_seq_one_letter_code
_entity_poly.pdbx_strand_id
1 'polypeptide(L)'
;MIQARILKHQIYIYCPANFVTGGTELLHQLVDVLRNNGAEAYIYYIGEPDAAIPDAFKRYNIQQSLEIVDREDNIVVLPETLFKHHIDIKYARIYLWWLSVDNFYNGCMFNLPLKELFDFSKRMFVDRFILNFKGYASPEDKRGRISLNSLSSERYVSLYQSEYAHHFLYTKGFK
;
A
#
# COMPACT_ATOMS: atom_id res chain seq x y z
N MET A 1 -27.97 1.21 -32.13
CA MET A 1 -27.11 0.15 -31.51
C MET A 1 -26.33 0.78 -30.41
N ILE A 2 -26.68 0.52 -29.15
CA ILE A 2 -25.92 0.98 -27.98
C ILE A 2 -24.74 -0.01 -27.87
N GLN A 3 -23.57 0.42 -28.30
CA GLN A 3 -22.34 -0.31 -28.01
C GLN A 3 -22.10 -0.26 -26.50
N ALA A 4 -22.39 -1.36 -25.81
CA ALA A 4 -22.02 -1.48 -24.40
C ALA A 4 -20.50 -1.31 -24.33
N ARG A 5 -20.07 -0.15 -23.87
CA ARG A 5 -18.67 0.11 -23.56
C ARG A 5 -18.34 -0.79 -22.38
N ILE A 6 -17.66 -1.91 -22.65
CA ILE A 6 -17.08 -2.73 -21.58
C ILE A 6 -16.10 -1.81 -20.88
N LEU A 7 -16.52 -1.27 -19.75
CA LEU A 7 -15.64 -0.45 -18.89
C LEU A 7 -14.58 -1.41 -18.36
N LYS A 8 -13.37 -1.30 -18.87
CA LYS A 8 -12.25 -2.06 -18.35
C LYS A 8 -11.99 -1.56 -16.92
N HIS A 9 -11.81 -2.50 -16.00
CA HIS A 9 -11.39 -2.21 -14.62
C HIS A 9 -10.02 -1.58 -14.66
N GLN A 10 -9.87 -0.47 -13.93
CA GLN A 10 -8.58 0.18 -13.76
C GLN A 10 -7.97 -0.22 -12.42
N ILE A 11 -6.67 -0.47 -12.42
CA ILE A 11 -5.92 -0.90 -11.26
C ILE A 11 -4.88 0.17 -10.94
N TYR A 12 -4.99 0.79 -9.79
CA TYR A 12 -4.07 1.83 -9.32
C TYR A 12 -3.17 1.27 -8.23
N ILE A 13 -1.88 1.31 -8.46
CA ILE A 13 -0.86 0.84 -7.53
C ILE A 13 -0.22 2.07 -6.86
N TYR A 14 -0.50 2.27 -5.59
CA TYR A 14 0.08 3.36 -4.80
C TYR A 14 1.57 3.12 -4.56
N CYS A 15 2.37 4.14 -4.77
CA CYS A 15 3.80 4.09 -4.60
C CYS A 15 4.31 5.40 -3.98
N PRO A 16 5.28 5.36 -3.05
CA PRO A 16 5.98 6.58 -2.64
C PRO A 16 6.77 7.15 -3.83
N ALA A 17 6.65 8.48 -4.05
CA ALA A 17 7.44 9.17 -5.07
C ALA A 17 8.92 9.23 -4.69
N ASN A 18 9.81 9.30 -5.69
CA ASN A 18 11.24 9.58 -5.53
C ASN A 18 12.04 8.56 -4.68
N PHE A 19 11.51 7.36 -4.48
CA PHE A 19 12.20 6.28 -3.75
C PHE A 19 12.59 5.14 -4.69
N VAL A 20 13.84 4.66 -4.55
CA VAL A 20 14.33 3.47 -5.24
C VAL A 20 14.74 2.45 -4.19
N THR A 21 13.86 1.49 -3.93
CA THR A 21 14.02 0.41 -2.95
C THR A 21 13.45 -0.88 -3.52
N GLY A 22 13.73 -2.02 -2.91
CA GLY A 22 13.12 -3.30 -3.32
C GLY A 22 11.58 -3.27 -3.25
N GLY A 23 10.99 -2.59 -2.27
CA GLY A 23 9.53 -2.44 -2.16
C GLY A 23 8.95 -1.64 -3.31
N THR A 24 9.52 -0.47 -3.63
CA THR A 24 9.06 0.33 -4.77
C THR A 24 9.30 -0.35 -6.10
N GLU A 25 10.37 -1.13 -6.24
CA GLU A 25 10.61 -1.94 -7.44
C GLU A 25 9.49 -2.97 -7.65
N LEU A 26 9.09 -3.69 -6.60
CA LEU A 26 7.99 -4.66 -6.68
C LEU A 26 6.67 -4.01 -7.11
N LEU A 27 6.38 -2.79 -6.65
CA LEU A 27 5.19 -2.04 -7.08
C LEU A 27 5.23 -1.75 -8.59
N HIS A 28 6.39 -1.35 -9.12
CA HIS A 28 6.56 -1.13 -10.55
C HIS A 28 6.51 -2.43 -11.36
N GLN A 29 7.09 -3.51 -10.85
CA GLN A 29 6.99 -4.83 -11.46
C GLN A 29 5.53 -5.31 -11.53
N LEU A 30 4.72 -5.05 -10.50
CA LEU A 30 3.30 -5.38 -10.52
C LEU A 30 2.57 -4.66 -11.66
N VAL A 31 2.83 -3.36 -11.84
CA VAL A 31 2.26 -2.60 -12.97
C VAL A 31 2.69 -3.21 -14.29
N ASP A 32 3.98 -3.51 -14.47
CA ASP A 32 4.53 -4.12 -15.67
C ASP A 32 3.85 -5.44 -16.00
N VAL A 33 3.77 -6.35 -15.04
CA VAL A 33 3.13 -7.67 -15.23
C VAL A 33 1.65 -7.53 -15.59
N LEU A 34 0.91 -6.67 -14.89
CA LEU A 34 -0.51 -6.47 -15.15
C LEU A 34 -0.72 -5.90 -16.57
N ARG A 35 0.06 -4.92 -16.98
CA ARG A 35 -0.05 -4.30 -18.31
C ARG A 35 0.35 -5.24 -19.42
N ASN A 36 1.41 -6.01 -19.24
CA ASN A 36 1.84 -7.02 -20.22
C ASN A 36 0.82 -8.16 -20.37
N ASN A 37 -0.05 -8.36 -19.39
CA ASN A 37 -1.19 -9.27 -19.45
C ASN A 37 -2.53 -8.59 -19.85
N GLY A 38 -2.47 -7.36 -20.36
CA GLY A 38 -3.63 -6.66 -20.94
C GLY A 38 -4.53 -5.94 -19.95
N ALA A 39 -4.13 -5.82 -18.66
CA ALA A 39 -4.87 -5.04 -17.67
C ALA A 39 -4.56 -3.54 -17.83
N GLU A 40 -5.54 -2.69 -17.47
CA GLU A 40 -5.35 -1.25 -17.36
C GLU A 40 -4.80 -0.92 -15.97
N ALA A 41 -3.48 -1.05 -15.80
CA ALA A 41 -2.79 -0.84 -14.55
C ALA A 41 -1.92 0.42 -14.60
N TYR A 42 -1.89 1.16 -13.49
CA TYR A 42 -1.21 2.44 -13.35
C TYR A 42 -0.44 2.52 -12.05
N ILE A 43 0.76 3.12 -12.10
CA ILE A 43 1.43 3.60 -10.89
C ILE A 43 0.84 4.95 -10.48
N TYR A 44 0.56 5.14 -9.20
CA TYR A 44 0.14 6.41 -8.65
C TYR A 44 1.10 6.85 -7.53
N TYR A 45 1.84 7.92 -7.76
CA TYR A 45 2.77 8.46 -6.79
C TYR A 45 2.05 9.34 -5.79
N ILE A 46 2.02 8.88 -4.52
CA ILE A 46 1.33 9.59 -3.45
C ILE A 46 2.07 10.88 -3.07
N GLY A 47 1.30 11.97 -2.95
CA GLY A 47 1.85 13.29 -2.61
C GLY A 47 2.46 14.06 -3.79
N GLU A 48 2.99 13.37 -4.81
CA GLU A 48 3.60 13.95 -6.02
C GLU A 48 3.15 13.16 -7.26
N PRO A 49 1.87 13.24 -7.67
CA PRO A 49 1.33 12.41 -8.75
C PRO A 49 2.02 12.61 -10.11
N ASP A 50 2.67 13.75 -10.30
CA ASP A 50 3.45 14.12 -11.49
C ASP A 50 4.97 13.85 -11.38
N ALA A 51 5.41 13.21 -10.28
CA ALA A 51 6.81 12.84 -10.11
C ALA A 51 7.29 11.97 -11.28
N ALA A 52 8.52 12.21 -11.74
CA ALA A 52 9.10 11.42 -12.81
C ALA A 52 9.33 9.96 -12.37
N ILE A 53 9.08 9.01 -13.28
CA ILE A 53 9.45 7.62 -13.07
C ILE A 53 10.95 7.51 -12.89
N PRO A 54 11.45 6.97 -11.75
CA PRO A 54 12.89 6.79 -11.53
C PRO A 54 13.55 5.99 -12.65
N ASP A 55 14.78 6.37 -13.02
CA ASP A 55 15.52 5.74 -14.12
C ASP A 55 15.66 4.23 -13.95
N ALA A 56 15.82 3.75 -12.72
CA ALA A 56 15.90 2.32 -12.39
C ALA A 56 14.65 1.54 -12.83
N PHE A 57 13.51 2.20 -12.95
CA PHE A 57 12.22 1.57 -13.26
C PHE A 57 11.73 1.82 -14.68
N LYS A 58 12.44 2.65 -15.46
CA LYS A 58 12.09 2.94 -16.88
C LYS A 58 12.13 1.71 -17.79
N ARG A 59 12.77 0.63 -17.34
CA ARG A 59 12.79 -0.66 -18.04
C ARG A 59 11.46 -1.41 -18.04
N TYR A 60 10.54 -1.05 -17.14
CA TYR A 60 9.23 -1.66 -17.02
C TYR A 60 8.18 -0.94 -17.87
N ASN A 61 7.15 -1.66 -18.33
CA ASN A 61 6.02 -1.08 -19.05
C ASN A 61 5.11 -0.30 -18.09
N ILE A 62 5.58 0.86 -17.62
CA ILE A 62 4.88 1.69 -16.64
C ILE A 62 4.02 2.73 -17.35
N GLN A 63 2.79 2.82 -16.88
CA GLN A 63 1.93 3.98 -17.12
C GLN A 63 1.58 4.60 -15.78
N GLN A 64 1.79 5.90 -15.66
CA GLN A 64 1.51 6.69 -14.48
C GLN A 64 0.10 7.27 -14.59
N SER A 65 -0.62 7.32 -13.46
CA SER A 65 -1.85 8.10 -13.34
C SER A 65 -1.61 9.32 -12.46
N LEU A 66 -2.19 10.45 -12.84
CA LEU A 66 -2.13 11.69 -12.03
C LEU A 66 -3.28 11.76 -11.02
N GLU A 67 -4.32 10.94 -11.19
CA GLU A 67 -5.48 10.90 -10.32
C GLU A 67 -6.00 9.47 -10.16
N ILE A 68 -6.78 9.25 -9.13
CA ILE A 68 -7.46 7.99 -8.87
C ILE A 68 -8.94 8.14 -9.23
N VAL A 69 -9.44 7.29 -10.10
CA VAL A 69 -10.86 7.19 -10.38
C VAL A 69 -11.47 6.19 -9.40
N ASP A 70 -12.03 6.72 -8.29
CA ASP A 70 -12.61 5.91 -7.21
C ASP A 70 -14.02 5.41 -7.60
N ARG A 71 -14.10 4.18 -8.12
CA ARG A 71 -15.33 3.51 -8.56
C ARG A 71 -15.35 2.06 -8.10
N GLU A 72 -16.54 1.48 -7.92
CA GLU A 72 -16.75 0.11 -7.44
C GLU A 72 -16.09 -0.98 -8.31
N ASP A 73 -15.94 -0.72 -9.61
CA ASP A 73 -15.33 -1.64 -10.55
C ASP A 73 -13.80 -1.47 -10.67
N ASN A 74 -13.23 -0.45 -10.02
CA ASN A 74 -11.78 -0.23 -9.99
C ASN A 74 -11.12 -0.91 -8.77
N ILE A 75 -9.82 -1.06 -8.86
CA ILE A 75 -8.99 -1.66 -7.82
C ILE A 75 -7.91 -0.68 -7.41
N VAL A 76 -7.68 -0.56 -6.12
CA VAL A 76 -6.54 0.17 -5.54
C VAL A 76 -5.68 -0.79 -4.75
N VAL A 77 -4.40 -0.85 -5.08
CA VAL A 77 -3.40 -1.65 -4.36
C VAL A 77 -2.58 -0.73 -3.48
N LEU A 78 -2.60 -0.97 -2.17
CA LEU A 78 -1.87 -0.21 -1.17
C LEU A 78 -0.77 -1.10 -0.56
N PRO A 79 0.51 -0.71 -0.63
CA PRO A 79 1.55 -1.37 0.18
C PRO A 79 1.37 -1.02 1.67
N GLU A 80 1.88 -1.85 2.56
CA GLU A 80 1.70 -1.71 4.02
C GLU A 80 2.09 -0.34 4.57
N THR A 81 3.07 0.31 3.96
CA THR A 81 3.53 1.66 4.37
C THR A 81 2.53 2.77 4.04
N LEU A 82 1.60 2.50 3.15
CA LEU A 82 0.61 3.46 2.65
C LEU A 82 -0.83 3.10 3.04
N PHE A 83 -1.06 2.13 3.92
CA PHE A 83 -2.42 1.72 4.31
C PHE A 83 -3.27 2.84 4.88
N LYS A 84 -2.66 3.88 5.47
CA LYS A 84 -3.39 5.06 5.95
C LYS A 84 -4.29 5.70 4.88
N HIS A 85 -3.92 5.57 3.61
CA HIS A 85 -4.68 6.13 2.48
C HIS A 85 -5.94 5.32 2.11
N HIS A 86 -6.20 4.19 2.79
CA HIS A 86 -7.46 3.46 2.59
C HIS A 86 -8.70 4.30 2.90
N ILE A 87 -8.57 5.31 3.77
CA ILE A 87 -9.67 6.21 4.15
C ILE A 87 -10.08 7.15 3.02
N ASP A 88 -9.16 7.42 2.09
CA ASP A 88 -9.40 8.30 0.95
C ASP A 88 -10.19 7.59 -0.16
N ILE A 89 -10.26 6.26 -0.13
CA ILE A 89 -10.94 5.41 -1.12
C ILE A 89 -12.31 5.01 -0.57
N LYS A 90 -13.37 5.34 -1.29
CA LYS A 90 -14.77 5.08 -0.85
C LYS A 90 -15.41 3.91 -1.56
N TYR A 91 -15.18 3.77 -2.86
CA TYR A 91 -15.90 2.85 -3.74
C TYR A 91 -15.03 1.74 -4.29
N ALA A 92 -13.80 2.04 -4.72
CA ALA A 92 -12.91 1.04 -5.30
C ALA A 92 -12.56 -0.08 -4.30
N ARG A 93 -12.33 -1.27 -4.84
CA ARG A 93 -11.86 -2.42 -4.04
C ARG A 93 -10.43 -2.18 -3.62
N ILE A 94 -10.14 -2.40 -2.34
CA ILE A 94 -8.81 -2.16 -1.78
C ILE A 94 -8.11 -3.51 -1.57
N TYR A 95 -6.93 -3.62 -2.18
CA TYR A 95 -6.00 -4.72 -1.98
C TYR A 95 -4.83 -4.22 -1.13
N LEU A 96 -4.65 -4.80 0.04
CA LEU A 96 -3.57 -4.49 0.98
C LEU A 96 -2.41 -5.41 0.67
N TRP A 97 -1.34 -4.89 0.06
CA TRP A 97 -0.18 -5.70 -0.27
C TRP A 97 0.90 -5.61 0.80
N TRP A 98 1.04 -6.68 1.54
CA TRP A 98 2.02 -6.86 2.61
C TRP A 98 3.37 -7.26 2.04
N LEU A 99 4.18 -6.28 1.62
CA LEU A 99 5.56 -6.47 1.16
C LEU A 99 6.48 -6.81 2.34
N SER A 100 6.21 -6.20 3.51
CA SER A 100 6.85 -6.55 4.77
C SER A 100 5.95 -6.18 5.94
N VAL A 101 5.54 -7.15 6.75
CA VAL A 101 4.74 -6.88 7.96
C VAL A 101 5.47 -5.96 8.94
N ASP A 102 6.80 -5.99 8.91
CA ASP A 102 7.62 -5.12 9.77
C ASP A 102 7.50 -3.65 9.39
N ASN A 103 7.36 -3.35 8.10
CA ASN A 103 7.20 -1.98 7.62
C ASN A 103 5.84 -1.36 7.97
N PHE A 104 4.80 -2.19 8.13
CA PHE A 104 3.49 -1.71 8.58
C PHE A 104 3.61 -0.94 9.89
N TYR A 105 4.35 -1.49 10.85
CA TYR A 105 4.54 -0.84 12.14
C TYR A 105 5.42 0.41 12.06
N ASN A 106 6.33 0.51 11.08
CA ASN A 106 7.10 1.74 10.84
C ASN A 106 6.19 2.92 10.44
N GLY A 107 5.19 2.67 9.59
CA GLY A 107 4.23 3.68 9.16
C GLY A 107 3.14 4.00 10.18
N CYS A 108 2.85 3.08 11.11
CA CYS A 108 1.69 3.14 12.00
C CYS A 108 2.05 3.24 13.48
N MET A 109 3.32 3.31 13.85
CA MET A 109 3.80 3.12 15.24
C MET A 109 3.19 4.07 16.27
N PHE A 110 2.80 5.29 15.90
CA PHE A 110 2.13 6.23 16.82
C PHE A 110 0.64 5.94 17.03
N ASN A 111 0.08 4.97 16.32
CA ASN A 111 -1.34 4.69 16.27
C ASN A 111 -1.71 3.29 16.78
N LEU A 112 -0.73 2.49 17.20
CA LEU A 112 -1.00 1.15 17.72
C LEU A 112 -1.47 1.22 19.17
N PRO A 113 -2.46 0.39 19.57
CA PRO A 113 -2.79 0.17 20.95
C PRO A 113 -1.54 -0.32 21.70
N LEU A 114 -1.31 0.18 22.93
CA LEU A 114 -0.18 -0.21 23.77
C LEU A 114 0.05 -1.73 23.86
N LYS A 115 -1.01 -2.51 23.80
CA LYS A 115 -0.95 -3.97 23.84
C LYS A 115 -0.26 -4.59 22.62
N GLU A 116 -0.42 -4.00 21.43
CA GLU A 116 0.24 -4.47 20.21
C GLU A 116 1.71 -4.03 20.13
N LEU A 117 2.06 -2.93 20.80
CA LEU A 117 3.45 -2.46 20.95
C LEU A 117 4.32 -3.42 21.79
N PHE A 118 3.73 -4.08 22.78
CA PHE A 118 4.46 -5.03 23.65
C PHE A 118 4.76 -6.38 23.00
N ASP A 119 4.04 -6.77 21.96
CA ASP A 119 4.27 -8.02 21.21
C ASP A 119 5.47 -7.96 20.27
N PHE A 120 6.06 -6.78 20.10
CA PHE A 120 7.27 -6.58 19.30
C PHE A 120 8.54 -6.90 20.09
N SER A 121 9.47 -7.65 19.49
CA SER A 121 10.76 -7.94 20.12
C SER A 121 11.48 -6.66 20.55
N LYS A 122 12.06 -6.63 21.76
CA LYS A 122 12.75 -5.48 22.34
C LYS A 122 13.80 -4.83 21.41
N ARG A 123 14.37 -5.60 20.49
CA ARG A 123 15.41 -5.14 19.56
C ARG A 123 14.87 -4.22 18.47
N MET A 124 13.71 -4.52 17.93
CA MET A 124 13.04 -3.68 16.93
C MET A 124 12.47 -2.40 17.56
N PHE A 125 12.08 -2.46 18.82
CA PHE A 125 11.54 -1.33 19.56
C PHE A 125 12.53 -0.18 19.73
N VAL A 126 13.79 -0.48 20.05
CA VAL A 126 14.84 0.55 20.30
C VAL A 126 15.22 1.27 19.02
N ASP A 127 15.44 0.53 17.92
CA ASP A 127 15.85 1.14 16.64
C ASP A 127 14.75 2.02 16.05
N ARG A 128 13.48 1.61 16.23
CA ARG A 128 12.31 2.34 15.74
C ARG A 128 11.94 3.54 16.60
N PHE A 129 12.11 3.44 17.89
CA PHE A 129 11.90 4.55 18.81
C PHE A 129 12.85 5.72 18.48
N ILE A 130 14.11 5.42 18.16
CA ILE A 130 15.12 6.42 17.80
C ILE A 130 14.80 7.07 16.43
N LEU A 131 14.35 6.31 15.44
CA LEU A 131 13.98 6.82 14.12
C LEU A 131 12.76 7.75 14.18
N ASN A 132 11.78 7.43 15.02
CA ASN A 132 10.56 8.24 15.17
C ASN A 132 10.76 9.51 15.99
N PHE A 133 11.71 9.51 16.94
CA PHE A 133 12.04 10.70 17.73
C PHE A 133 12.70 11.81 16.89
N LYS A 134 13.24 11.48 15.72
CA LYS A 134 13.87 12.42 14.79
C LYS A 134 12.90 13.17 13.84
N GLY A 135 11.61 13.17 14.11
CA GLY A 135 10.70 14.18 13.54
C GLY A 135 10.00 13.84 12.23
N TYR A 136 9.80 12.55 11.89
CA TYR A 136 9.07 12.14 10.69
C TYR A 136 7.53 12.02 10.81
N ALA A 137 6.97 12.34 11.99
CA ALA A 137 5.52 12.36 12.17
C ALA A 137 4.96 13.74 11.86
N SER A 138 4.36 13.92 10.69
CA SER A 138 3.60 15.14 10.40
C SER A 138 2.31 15.18 11.23
N PRO A 139 1.76 16.37 11.57
CA PRO A 139 0.47 16.49 12.26
C PRO A 139 -0.70 15.85 11.50
N GLU A 140 -0.57 15.61 10.20
CA GLU A 140 -1.57 14.96 9.34
C GLU A 140 -1.65 13.44 9.58
N ASP A 141 -0.59 12.83 10.09
CA ASP A 141 -0.56 11.39 10.41
C ASP A 141 -1.49 11.00 11.57
N LYS A 142 -2.04 11.97 12.30
CA LYS A 142 -2.99 11.73 13.40
C LYS A 142 -4.39 11.28 12.94
N ARG A 143 -4.72 11.40 11.65
CA ARG A 143 -6.06 11.06 11.12
C ARG A 143 -6.29 9.59 10.86
N GLY A 144 -5.26 8.79 10.72
CA GLY A 144 -5.40 7.39 10.33
C GLY A 144 -4.87 6.44 11.39
N ARG A 145 -5.55 6.32 12.55
CA ARG A 145 -5.28 5.20 13.47
C ARG A 145 -5.78 3.91 12.81
N ILE A 146 -4.87 3.20 12.17
CA ILE A 146 -5.17 1.91 11.56
C ILE A 146 -4.89 0.84 12.60
N SER A 147 -5.94 0.19 13.09
CA SER A 147 -5.81 -1.06 13.84
C SER A 147 -5.71 -2.21 12.83
N LEU A 148 -4.86 -3.21 13.11
CA LEU A 148 -4.87 -4.46 12.34
C LEU A 148 -6.27 -5.05 12.26
N ASN A 149 -7.03 -4.99 13.35
CA ASN A 149 -8.41 -5.49 13.39
C ASN A 149 -9.34 -4.75 12.42
N SER A 150 -9.10 -3.46 12.14
CA SER A 150 -9.91 -2.71 11.16
C SER A 150 -9.61 -3.10 9.72
N LEU A 151 -8.44 -3.67 9.46
CA LEU A 151 -8.01 -4.13 8.13
C LEU A 151 -8.42 -5.57 7.82
N SER A 152 -8.89 -6.33 8.82
CA SER A 152 -9.39 -7.70 8.63
C SER A 152 -10.84 -7.78 8.13
N SER A 153 -11.45 -6.64 7.75
CA SER A 153 -12.82 -6.58 7.26
C SER A 153 -12.94 -7.13 5.83
N GLU A 154 -14.16 -7.54 5.43
CA GLU A 154 -14.46 -8.03 4.07
C GLU A 154 -14.24 -6.99 2.96
N ARG A 155 -14.07 -5.72 3.35
CA ARG A 155 -13.76 -4.62 2.42
C ARG A 155 -12.37 -4.74 1.82
N TYR A 156 -11.44 -5.41 2.50
CA TYR A 156 -10.04 -5.48 2.12
C TYR A 156 -9.65 -6.90 1.73
N VAL A 157 -8.88 -7.01 0.66
CA VAL A 157 -8.23 -8.25 0.27
C VAL A 157 -6.76 -8.15 0.65
N SER A 158 -6.25 -9.06 1.47
CA SER A 158 -4.83 -9.11 1.82
C SER A 158 -4.05 -9.94 0.82
N LEU A 159 -2.99 -9.33 0.27
CA LEU A 159 -1.97 -10.00 -0.55
C LEU A 159 -0.68 -10.02 0.26
N TYR A 160 0.02 -11.14 0.28
CA TYR A 160 1.29 -11.29 1.02
C TYR A 160 2.39 -11.84 0.11
N GLN A 161 3.58 -11.31 0.30
CA GLN A 161 4.74 -11.66 -0.51
C GLN A 161 5.44 -12.92 -0.01
N SER A 162 5.27 -13.29 1.27
CA SER A 162 6.02 -14.37 1.90
C SER A 162 5.15 -15.15 2.88
N GLU A 163 5.54 -16.41 3.11
CA GLU A 163 4.94 -17.26 4.14
C GLU A 163 5.05 -16.64 5.54
N TYR A 164 6.11 -15.88 5.81
CA TYR A 164 6.25 -15.14 7.07
C TYR A 164 5.13 -14.12 7.23
N ALA A 165 4.87 -13.31 6.19
CA ALA A 165 3.79 -12.32 6.22
C ALA A 165 2.42 -13.01 6.34
N HIS A 166 2.19 -14.09 5.59
CA HIS A 166 0.97 -14.90 5.67
C HIS A 166 0.75 -15.43 7.09
N HIS A 167 1.73 -16.12 7.65
CA HIS A 167 1.63 -16.67 9.01
C HIS A 167 1.38 -15.59 10.06
N PHE A 168 2.09 -14.47 9.98
CA PHE A 168 1.90 -13.34 10.89
C PHE A 168 0.46 -12.82 10.82
N LEU A 169 -0.07 -12.58 9.62
CA LEU A 169 -1.42 -12.07 9.42
C LEU A 169 -2.48 -13.08 9.87
N TYR A 170 -2.26 -14.35 9.60
CA TYR A 170 -3.16 -15.42 10.06
C TYR A 170 -3.29 -15.44 11.59
N THR A 171 -2.16 -15.28 12.33
CA THR A 171 -2.19 -15.18 13.80
C THR A 171 -2.91 -13.94 14.34
N LYS A 172 -3.12 -12.92 13.49
CA LYS A 172 -3.86 -11.69 13.80
C LYS A 172 -5.32 -11.72 13.30
N GLY A 173 -5.79 -12.84 12.76
CA GLY A 173 -7.19 -13.03 12.34
C GLY A 173 -7.49 -12.64 10.90
N PHE A 174 -6.49 -12.40 10.08
CA PHE A 174 -6.69 -12.26 8.63
C PHE A 174 -6.97 -13.61 7.99
N LYS A 175 -7.84 -13.61 6.97
CA LYS A 175 -8.23 -14.81 6.22
C LYS A 175 -7.54 -14.87 4.88
#